data_39bc20e4a8f1a51d1154d8dad69f92dc
#
_entry.id   39bc20e4a8f1a51d1154d8dad69f92dc
#
_cell.length_a   1.000
_cell.length_b   1.000
_cell.length_c   1.000
_cell.angle_alpha   90.00
_cell.angle_beta   90.00
_cell.angle_gamma   90.00
#
_symmetry.space_group_name_H-M   'P 1'
#
loop_
_entity.id
_entity.type
_entity.pdbx_description
1 polymer ?
#
loop_
_entity_poly.entity_id
_entity_poly.type
_entity_poly.pdbx_seq_one_letter_code
_entity_poly.pdbx_strand_id
1 'polypeptide(L)'
;MTSENFFSGFCFKNESKLFDEYLERNDFTISGFSYGAIKAFEKAINCETRIDKLQLLSPAFFQNKDEKFKKMQLMFFKKDEEQYIKNFLENVKSPFYKDVEKYFSKGSIEELKELLNFIWNKEELKKLVSKGIKIEVFLGEKDLIIDSNEAKEFFKDFATVYYFKDKGHLL
;
A
#
# COMPACT_ATOMS: atom_id res chain seq x y z
N MET A 1 -10.85 12.55 -10.12
CA MET A 1 -10.91 11.33 -9.26
C MET A 1 -12.00 11.54 -8.23
N THR A 2 -12.97 10.68 -8.26
CA THR A 2 -13.95 10.60 -7.17
C THR A 2 -13.26 9.94 -5.95
N SER A 3 -13.77 10.19 -4.74
CA SER A 3 -13.26 9.55 -3.51
C SER A 3 -13.28 8.01 -3.56
N GLU A 4 -14.03 7.45 -4.50
CA GLU A 4 -14.19 6.01 -4.71
C GLU A 4 -12.99 5.32 -5.39
N ASN A 5 -12.05 6.09 -5.96
CA ASN A 5 -10.91 5.55 -6.71
C ASN A 5 -9.57 5.61 -5.95
N PHE A 6 -9.55 6.15 -4.74
CA PHE A 6 -8.38 6.08 -3.85
C PHE A 6 -8.71 5.28 -2.59
N PHE A 7 -7.85 4.30 -2.28
CA PHE A 7 -7.99 3.42 -1.12
C PHE A 7 -6.93 3.76 -0.08
N SER A 8 -7.40 4.04 1.13
CA SER A 8 -6.56 4.45 2.26
C SER A 8 -5.75 3.31 2.85
N GLY A 9 -4.59 3.64 3.41
CA GLY A 9 -3.72 2.71 4.13
C GLY A 9 -4.24 2.33 5.52
N PHE A 10 -3.60 1.32 6.11
CA PHE A 10 -3.86 0.91 7.49
C PHE A 10 -3.64 2.08 8.45
N CYS A 11 -4.61 2.36 9.30
CA CYS A 11 -4.65 3.50 10.22
C CYS A 11 -4.77 4.88 9.54
N PHE A 12 -5.18 4.94 8.28
CA PHE A 12 -5.35 6.18 7.53
C PHE A 12 -6.75 6.34 6.96
N LYS A 13 -7.14 7.61 6.72
CA LYS A 13 -8.32 8.01 5.94
C LYS A 13 -8.07 9.32 5.23
N ASN A 14 -8.56 9.45 4.01
CA ASN A 14 -8.52 10.69 3.22
C ASN A 14 -7.10 11.25 3.00
N GLU A 15 -6.08 10.40 3.07
CA GLU A 15 -4.67 10.81 2.98
C GLU A 15 -4.16 11.00 1.55
N SER A 16 -5.02 10.90 0.54
CA SER A 16 -4.61 11.00 -0.87
C SER A 16 -3.82 12.26 -1.21
N LYS A 17 -4.06 13.37 -0.50
CA LYS A 17 -3.33 14.63 -0.68
C LYS A 17 -1.84 14.53 -0.37
N LEU A 18 -1.44 13.59 0.47
CA LEU A 18 -0.01 13.36 0.76
C LEU A 18 0.76 12.89 -0.48
N PHE A 19 0.05 12.40 -1.48
CA PHE A 19 0.62 11.78 -2.68
C PHE A 19 0.28 12.55 -3.97
N ASP A 20 -0.11 13.82 -3.87
CA ASP A 20 -0.54 14.63 -5.02
C ASP A 20 0.48 14.68 -6.15
N GLU A 21 1.78 14.63 -5.84
CA GLU A 21 2.84 14.65 -6.85
C GLU A 21 2.94 13.35 -7.67
N TYR A 22 2.35 12.25 -7.18
CA TYR A 22 2.38 10.94 -7.85
C TYR A 22 1.05 10.55 -8.47
N LEU A 23 -0.06 11.00 -7.89
CA LEU A 23 -1.39 10.55 -8.25
C LEU A 23 -1.90 11.17 -9.55
N GLU A 24 -2.33 10.31 -10.45
CA GLU A 24 -3.10 10.71 -11.61
C GLU A 24 -4.59 10.70 -11.27
N ARG A 25 -5.19 11.91 -11.25
CA ARG A 25 -6.57 12.10 -10.78
C ARG A 25 -7.55 12.18 -11.95
N ASN A 26 -8.08 11.01 -12.35
CA ASN A 26 -9.13 10.88 -13.35
C ASN A 26 -10.01 9.66 -13.05
N ASP A 27 -11.10 9.51 -13.79
CA ASP A 27 -12.09 8.45 -13.55
C ASP A 27 -11.62 7.04 -13.96
N PHE A 28 -10.52 6.94 -14.70
CA PHE A 28 -9.98 5.68 -15.22
C PHE A 28 -8.72 5.20 -14.47
N THR A 29 -8.33 5.92 -13.42
CA THR A 29 -7.20 5.56 -12.55
C THR A 29 -7.71 5.13 -11.19
N ILE A 30 -7.28 3.95 -10.76
CA ILE A 30 -7.49 3.44 -9.40
C ILE A 30 -6.15 3.50 -8.67
N SER A 31 -6.17 3.95 -7.43
CA SER A 31 -4.95 4.07 -6.63
C SER A 31 -5.17 3.68 -5.18
N GLY A 32 -4.11 3.29 -4.51
CA GLY A 32 -4.16 2.94 -3.10
C GLY A 32 -2.80 3.02 -2.44
N PHE A 33 -2.81 3.33 -1.15
CA PHE A 33 -1.63 3.44 -0.30
C PHE A 33 -1.56 2.29 0.69
N SER A 34 -0.42 1.62 0.76
CA SER A 34 -0.13 0.56 1.74
C SER A 34 -1.19 -0.56 1.71
N TYR A 35 -1.96 -0.75 2.77
CA TYR A 35 -3.11 -1.66 2.79
C TYR A 35 -4.14 -1.31 1.70
N GLY A 36 -4.35 -0.03 1.45
CA GLY A 36 -5.22 0.45 0.38
C GLY A 36 -4.76 0.04 -1.03
N ALA A 37 -3.48 -0.22 -1.23
CA ALA A 37 -2.98 -0.75 -2.50
C ALA A 37 -3.54 -2.16 -2.79
N ILE A 38 -3.72 -2.98 -1.77
CA ILE A 38 -4.39 -4.29 -1.89
C ILE A 38 -5.84 -4.09 -2.35
N LYS A 39 -6.56 -3.16 -1.74
CA LYS A 39 -7.95 -2.85 -2.09
C LYS A 39 -8.09 -2.28 -3.51
N ALA A 40 -7.16 -1.42 -3.91
CA ALA A 40 -7.10 -0.90 -5.27
C ALA A 40 -6.88 -2.03 -6.31
N PHE A 41 -5.97 -2.95 -6.01
CA PHE A 41 -5.71 -4.13 -6.85
C PHE A 41 -6.93 -5.04 -6.95
N GLU A 42 -7.58 -5.36 -5.83
CA GLU A 42 -8.81 -6.17 -5.80
C GLU A 42 -9.93 -5.51 -6.61
N LYS A 43 -10.10 -4.18 -6.49
CA LYS A 43 -11.07 -3.44 -7.29
C LYS A 43 -10.73 -3.52 -8.78
N ALA A 44 -9.46 -3.34 -9.16
CA ALA A 44 -9.04 -3.41 -10.56
C ALA A 44 -9.31 -4.79 -11.19
N ILE A 45 -9.08 -5.88 -10.44
CA ILE A 45 -9.36 -7.25 -10.91
C ILE A 45 -10.86 -7.45 -11.17
N ASN A 46 -11.72 -6.95 -10.28
CA ASN A 46 -13.16 -7.20 -10.30
C ASN A 46 -13.97 -6.12 -11.04
N CYS A 47 -13.31 -5.09 -11.56
CA CYS A 47 -13.98 -3.98 -12.23
C CYS A 47 -14.41 -4.37 -13.66
N GLU A 48 -15.68 -4.14 -13.96
CA GLU A 48 -16.25 -4.36 -15.31
C GLU A 48 -16.17 -3.11 -16.20
N THR A 49 -15.90 -1.93 -15.59
CA THR A 49 -15.77 -0.68 -16.32
C THR A 49 -14.33 -0.46 -16.76
N ARG A 50 -14.13 0.49 -17.67
CA ARG A 50 -12.80 0.86 -18.16
C ARG A 50 -11.88 1.34 -17.05
N ILE A 51 -10.70 0.76 -16.99
CA ILE A 51 -9.58 1.22 -16.17
C ILE A 51 -8.36 1.30 -17.08
N ASP A 52 -7.66 2.43 -17.05
CA ASP A 52 -6.44 2.65 -17.81
C ASP A 52 -5.18 2.49 -16.95
N LYS A 53 -5.29 2.78 -15.66
CA LYS A 53 -4.14 2.81 -14.76
C LYS A 53 -4.46 2.33 -13.34
N LEU A 54 -3.51 1.60 -12.76
CA LEU A 54 -3.48 1.21 -11.34
C LEU A 54 -2.21 1.76 -10.71
N GLN A 55 -2.34 2.62 -9.70
CA GLN A 55 -1.21 3.19 -8.97
C GLN A 55 -1.13 2.63 -7.55
N LEU A 56 -0.04 1.97 -7.24
CA LEU A 56 0.22 1.33 -5.94
C LEU A 56 1.31 2.10 -5.20
N LEU A 57 0.93 2.80 -4.13
CA LEU A 57 1.82 3.63 -3.33
C LEU A 57 2.27 2.84 -2.10
N SER A 58 3.56 2.54 -2.00
CA SER A 58 4.12 1.71 -0.92
C SER A 58 3.23 0.49 -0.59
N PRO A 59 2.88 -0.37 -1.58
CA PRO A 59 1.92 -1.44 -1.36
C PRO A 59 2.32 -2.34 -0.19
N ALA A 60 1.36 -2.72 0.65
CA ALA A 60 1.61 -3.66 1.74
C ALA A 60 2.14 -4.98 1.15
N PHE A 61 3.37 -5.35 1.52
CA PHE A 61 4.09 -6.48 0.95
C PHE A 61 4.77 -7.28 2.06
N PHE A 62 4.12 -8.35 2.49
CA PHE A 62 4.58 -9.19 3.61
C PHE A 62 4.70 -10.67 3.25
N GLN A 63 4.51 -11.03 2.00
CA GLN A 63 4.66 -12.42 1.53
C GLN A 63 6.09 -12.94 1.61
N ASN A 64 7.07 -12.06 1.77
CA ASN A 64 8.47 -12.40 2.04
C ASN A 64 8.75 -12.65 3.54
N LYS A 65 7.79 -12.45 4.42
CA LYS A 65 7.91 -12.68 5.86
C LYS A 65 7.38 -14.07 6.24
N ASP A 66 8.01 -14.68 7.24
CA ASP A 66 7.58 -15.98 7.75
C ASP A 66 6.34 -15.88 8.67
N GLU A 67 5.77 -17.02 8.99
CA GLU A 67 4.60 -17.10 9.87
C GLU A 67 4.88 -16.60 11.30
N LYS A 68 6.11 -16.75 11.76
CA LYS A 68 6.52 -16.25 13.09
C LYS A 68 6.44 -14.73 13.16
N PHE A 69 6.95 -14.04 12.14
CA PHE A 69 6.85 -12.58 12.04
C PHE A 69 5.39 -12.12 12.09
N LYS A 70 4.54 -12.71 11.25
CA LYS A 70 3.12 -12.36 11.16
C LYS A 70 2.38 -12.57 12.48
N LYS A 71 2.59 -13.70 13.13
CA LYS A 71 2.01 -14.00 14.44
C LYS A 71 2.47 -13.02 15.51
N MET A 72 3.73 -12.63 15.51
CA MET A 72 4.26 -11.64 16.45
C MET A 72 3.59 -10.28 16.29
N GLN A 73 3.37 -9.81 15.04
CA GLN A 73 2.66 -8.55 14.79
C GLN A 73 1.25 -8.57 15.40
N LEU A 74 0.51 -9.63 15.16
CA LEU A 74 -0.84 -9.80 15.71
C LEU A 74 -0.84 -9.89 17.24
N MET A 75 0.15 -10.55 17.81
CA MET A 75 0.30 -10.66 19.26
C MET A 75 0.59 -9.29 19.90
N PHE A 76 1.49 -8.52 19.33
CA PHE A 76 1.81 -7.17 19.81
C PHE A 76 0.61 -6.23 19.71
N PHE A 77 -0.13 -6.29 18.61
CA PHE A 77 -1.36 -5.52 18.45
C PHE A 77 -2.39 -5.86 19.53
N LYS A 78 -2.64 -7.14 19.78
CA LYS A 78 -3.58 -7.60 20.81
C LYS A 78 -3.15 -7.24 22.24
N LYS A 79 -1.83 -7.20 22.49
CA LYS A 79 -1.28 -6.90 23.81
C LYS A 79 -1.46 -5.45 24.20
N ASP A 80 -1.17 -4.53 23.26
CA ASP A 80 -1.30 -3.10 23.45
C ASP A 80 -1.50 -2.41 22.09
N GLU A 81 -2.76 -2.26 21.75
CA GLU A 81 -3.20 -1.73 20.46
C GLU A 81 -2.74 -0.28 20.25
N GLU A 82 -2.84 0.56 21.28
CA GLU A 82 -2.43 1.96 21.19
C GLU A 82 -0.92 2.11 20.98
N GLN A 83 -0.14 1.34 21.72
CA GLN A 83 1.32 1.37 21.56
C GLN A 83 1.76 0.80 20.21
N TYR A 84 1.10 -0.27 19.74
CA TYR A 84 1.37 -0.82 18.42
C TYR A 84 1.11 0.19 17.31
N ILE A 85 -0.04 0.86 17.34
CA ILE A 85 -0.42 1.88 16.35
C ILE A 85 0.54 3.07 16.42
N LYS A 86 0.91 3.51 17.61
CA LYS A 86 1.89 4.59 17.79
C LYS A 86 3.23 4.25 17.13
N ASN A 87 3.76 3.07 17.39
CA ASN A 87 5.03 2.61 16.81
C ASN A 87 4.91 2.47 15.28
N PHE A 88 3.78 1.94 14.80
CA PHE A 88 3.50 1.83 13.38
C PHE A 88 3.52 3.20 12.69
N LEU A 89 2.83 4.21 13.25
CA LEU A 89 2.79 5.56 12.69
C LEU A 89 4.16 6.23 12.71
N GLU A 90 4.97 6.04 13.75
CA GLU A 90 6.35 6.54 13.80
C GLU A 90 7.20 5.94 12.66
N ASN A 91 7.08 4.64 12.41
CA ASN A 91 7.77 3.98 11.30
C ASN A 91 7.26 4.45 9.92
N VAL A 92 5.96 4.65 9.79
CA VAL A 92 5.34 5.18 8.55
C VAL A 92 5.91 6.56 8.20
N LYS A 93 6.05 7.44 9.21
CA LYS A 93 6.52 8.82 9.01
C LYS A 93 8.02 8.93 8.71
N SER A 94 8.83 7.95 9.10
CA SER A 94 10.28 7.97 8.89
C SER A 94 10.62 7.99 7.39
N PRO A 95 11.63 8.75 6.94
CA PRO A 95 12.57 9.57 7.72
C PRO A 95 12.15 11.04 7.89
N PHE A 96 11.07 11.50 7.25
CA PHE A 96 10.74 12.94 7.18
C PHE A 96 9.68 13.41 8.19
N TYR A 97 9.05 12.52 8.91
CA TYR A 97 8.10 12.80 10.01
C TYR A 97 6.99 13.82 9.64
N LYS A 98 6.38 13.65 8.46
CA LYS A 98 5.23 14.45 8.05
C LYS A 98 4.10 14.37 9.09
N ASP A 99 3.41 15.48 9.33
CA ASP A 99 2.20 15.46 10.16
C ASP A 99 1.06 14.72 9.45
N VAL A 100 0.62 13.65 10.06
CA VAL A 100 -0.44 12.78 9.53
C VAL A 100 -1.65 12.67 10.46
N GLU A 101 -1.69 13.42 11.57
CA GLU A 101 -2.75 13.30 12.59
C GLU A 101 -4.15 13.49 12.03
N LYS A 102 -4.34 14.45 11.13
CA LYS A 102 -5.64 14.71 10.48
C LYS A 102 -6.14 13.56 9.59
N TYR A 103 -5.23 12.66 9.20
CA TYR A 103 -5.56 11.49 8.38
C TYR A 103 -5.65 10.21 9.20
N PHE A 104 -5.51 10.31 10.51
CA PHE A 104 -5.57 9.13 11.37
C PHE A 104 -6.98 8.53 11.43
N SER A 105 -7.05 7.21 11.30
CA SER A 105 -8.24 6.41 11.55
C SER A 105 -7.80 5.09 12.17
N LYS A 106 -8.34 4.73 13.32
CA LYS A 106 -7.92 3.52 14.02
C LYS A 106 -8.12 2.27 13.17
N GLY A 107 -7.03 1.57 12.87
CA GLY A 107 -7.08 0.29 12.17
C GLY A 107 -7.54 -0.86 13.07
N SER A 108 -8.10 -1.91 12.47
CA SER A 108 -8.57 -3.11 13.17
C SER A 108 -7.59 -4.27 13.09
N ILE A 109 -7.76 -5.24 14.00
CA ILE A 109 -6.98 -6.50 13.96
C ILE A 109 -7.28 -7.30 12.69
N GLU A 110 -8.50 -7.21 12.15
CA GLU A 110 -8.92 -7.87 10.92
C GLU A 110 -8.17 -7.30 9.72
N GLU A 111 -8.06 -5.96 9.63
CA GLU A 111 -7.28 -5.28 8.58
C GLU A 111 -5.79 -5.66 8.68
N LEU A 112 -5.21 -5.67 9.89
CA LEU A 112 -3.82 -6.07 10.10
C LEU A 112 -3.59 -7.52 9.66
N LYS A 113 -4.51 -8.41 10.01
CA LYS A 113 -4.47 -9.81 9.62
C LYS A 113 -4.51 -9.99 8.11
N GLU A 114 -5.39 -9.25 7.43
CA GLU A 114 -5.54 -9.27 5.99
C GLU A 114 -4.26 -8.80 5.28
N LEU A 115 -3.72 -7.64 5.67
CA LEU A 115 -2.53 -7.09 5.03
C LEU A 115 -1.28 -7.94 5.26
N LEU A 116 -1.14 -8.58 6.43
CA LEU A 116 0.01 -9.46 6.73
C LEU A 116 -0.04 -10.77 5.93
N ASN A 117 -1.22 -11.28 5.64
CA ASN A 117 -1.40 -12.57 4.98
C ASN A 117 -1.70 -12.45 3.48
N PHE A 118 -1.86 -11.25 2.95
CA PHE A 118 -2.11 -11.06 1.53
C PHE A 118 -0.92 -11.50 0.69
N ILE A 119 -1.20 -12.24 -0.38
CA ILE A 119 -0.21 -12.69 -1.36
C ILE A 119 -0.56 -12.08 -2.71
N TRP A 120 0.33 -11.24 -3.24
CA TRP A 120 0.19 -10.67 -4.58
C TRP A 120 0.23 -11.77 -5.62
N ASN A 121 -0.81 -11.87 -6.43
CA ASN A 121 -0.97 -12.92 -7.44
C ASN A 121 -0.40 -12.46 -8.77
N LYS A 122 0.67 -13.15 -9.23
CA LYS A 122 1.34 -12.82 -10.50
C LYS A 122 0.44 -13.02 -11.72
N GLU A 123 -0.42 -14.03 -11.71
CA GLU A 123 -1.32 -14.29 -12.84
C GLU A 123 -2.40 -13.21 -12.96
N GLU A 124 -2.92 -12.71 -11.84
CA GLU A 124 -3.87 -11.59 -11.86
C GLU A 124 -3.20 -10.28 -12.30
N LEU A 125 -1.95 -10.04 -11.89
CA LEU A 125 -1.17 -8.90 -12.38
C LEU A 125 -0.96 -8.97 -13.90
N LYS A 126 -0.60 -10.14 -14.42
CA LYS A 126 -0.47 -10.37 -15.87
C LYS A 126 -1.79 -10.13 -16.62
N LYS A 127 -2.91 -10.57 -16.05
CA LYS A 127 -4.24 -10.32 -16.63
C LYS A 127 -4.55 -8.82 -16.73
N LEU A 128 -4.25 -8.04 -15.69
CA LEU A 128 -4.42 -6.59 -15.74
C LEU A 128 -3.58 -5.96 -16.85
N VAL A 129 -2.31 -6.34 -16.94
CA VAL A 129 -1.41 -5.86 -18.00
C VAL A 129 -1.93 -6.24 -19.39
N SER A 130 -2.41 -7.48 -19.56
CA SER A 130 -2.96 -7.96 -20.85
C SER A 130 -4.24 -7.24 -21.26
N LYS A 131 -5.00 -6.72 -20.31
CA LYS A 131 -6.16 -5.84 -20.57
C LYS A 131 -5.76 -4.41 -20.96
N GLY A 132 -4.47 -4.09 -20.99
CA GLY A 132 -3.96 -2.76 -21.31
C GLY A 132 -3.90 -1.82 -20.11
N ILE A 133 -4.09 -2.32 -18.89
CA ILE A 133 -3.99 -1.52 -17.66
C ILE A 133 -2.51 -1.29 -17.34
N LYS A 134 -2.12 -0.03 -17.26
CA LYS A 134 -0.77 0.35 -16.85
C LYS A 134 -0.66 0.31 -15.33
N ILE A 135 0.26 -0.49 -14.80
CA ILE A 135 0.52 -0.58 -13.37
C ILE A 135 1.75 0.27 -13.04
N GLU A 136 1.62 1.16 -12.08
CA GLU A 136 2.70 1.96 -11.52
C GLU A 136 2.85 1.66 -10.03
N VAL A 137 4.07 1.41 -9.58
CA VAL A 137 4.40 1.12 -8.18
C VAL A 137 5.42 2.14 -7.69
N PHE A 138 5.13 2.78 -6.57
CA PHE A 138 5.99 3.80 -5.98
C PHE A 138 6.53 3.28 -4.65
N LEU A 139 7.85 3.25 -4.49
CA LEU A 139 8.54 2.67 -3.36
C LEU A 139 9.65 3.58 -2.84
N GLY A 140 9.78 3.68 -1.53
CA GLY A 140 10.90 4.35 -0.87
C GLY A 140 11.92 3.34 -0.33
N GLU A 141 13.20 3.56 -0.61
CA GLU A 141 14.29 2.69 -0.12
C GLU A 141 14.37 2.66 1.41
N LYS A 142 14.00 3.77 2.07
CA LYS A 142 14.03 3.93 3.54
C LYS A 142 12.73 3.55 4.23
N ASP A 143 11.86 2.81 3.54
CA ASP A 143 10.61 2.30 4.11
C ASP A 143 10.90 1.36 5.29
N LEU A 144 10.33 1.67 6.47
CA LEU A 144 10.46 0.86 7.68
C LEU A 144 9.27 -0.09 7.91
N ILE A 145 8.30 -0.09 7.01
CA ILE A 145 7.10 -0.94 7.11
C ILE A 145 7.25 -2.20 6.26
N ILE A 146 7.65 -2.02 5.00
CA ILE A 146 7.82 -3.13 4.05
C ILE A 146 9.27 -3.24 3.59
N ASP A 147 9.65 -4.39 3.09
CA ASP A 147 10.89 -4.57 2.35
C ASP A 147 10.71 -4.05 0.92
N SER A 148 11.05 -2.78 0.72
CA SER A 148 10.83 -2.10 -0.56
C SER A 148 11.71 -2.67 -1.69
N ASN A 149 12.86 -3.25 -1.37
CA ASN A 149 13.72 -3.88 -2.37
C ASN A 149 13.09 -5.18 -2.87
N GLU A 150 12.59 -6.02 -1.98
CA GLU A 150 11.87 -7.25 -2.34
C GLU A 150 10.59 -6.94 -3.13
N ALA A 151 9.85 -5.91 -2.72
CA ALA A 151 8.67 -5.44 -3.45
C ALA A 151 9.05 -4.96 -4.86
N LYS A 152 10.12 -4.18 -5.01
CA LYS A 152 10.64 -3.74 -6.30
C LYS A 152 10.95 -4.94 -7.22
N GLU A 153 11.68 -5.92 -6.71
CA GLU A 153 12.05 -7.13 -7.48
C GLU A 153 10.81 -7.93 -7.90
N PHE A 154 9.77 -7.96 -7.04
CA PHE A 154 8.52 -8.63 -7.36
C PHE A 154 7.73 -7.91 -8.46
N PHE A 155 7.54 -6.58 -8.34
CA PHE A 155 6.66 -5.83 -9.23
C PHE A 155 7.29 -5.43 -10.56
N LYS A 156 8.61 -5.43 -10.70
CA LYS A 156 9.32 -4.96 -11.90
C LYS A 156 8.90 -5.64 -13.20
N ASP A 157 8.42 -6.89 -13.13
CA ASP A 157 8.01 -7.67 -14.30
C ASP A 157 6.59 -7.29 -14.80
N PHE A 158 5.80 -6.56 -13.99
CA PHE A 158 4.41 -6.24 -14.29
C PHE A 158 4.13 -4.73 -14.33
N ALA A 159 5.00 -3.93 -13.75
CA ALA A 159 4.76 -2.54 -13.47
C ALA A 159 5.95 -1.65 -13.82
N THR A 160 5.67 -0.36 -14.05
CA THR A 160 6.70 0.66 -13.93
C THR A 160 6.94 0.93 -12.46
N VAL A 161 8.14 0.65 -11.96
CA VAL A 161 8.50 0.85 -10.56
C VAL A 161 9.32 2.13 -10.41
N TYR A 162 8.79 3.06 -9.62
CA TYR A 162 9.49 4.27 -9.20
C TYR A 162 10.10 4.02 -7.82
N TYR A 163 11.41 3.99 -7.74
CA TYR A 163 12.15 3.64 -6.53
C TYR A 163 12.99 4.83 -6.06
N PHE A 164 12.61 5.41 -4.92
CA PHE A 164 13.20 6.64 -4.38
C PHE A 164 14.17 6.33 -3.24
N LYS A 165 15.46 6.66 -3.44
CA LYS A 165 16.52 6.38 -2.48
C LYS A 165 16.40 7.10 -1.13
N ASP A 166 15.76 8.26 -1.12
CA ASP A 166 15.64 9.13 0.06
C ASP A 166 14.28 9.08 0.74
N LYS A 167 13.31 8.36 0.18
CA LYS A 167 11.94 8.31 0.67
C LYS A 167 11.67 7.09 1.56
N GLY A 168 10.70 7.23 2.44
CA GLY A 168 10.17 6.15 3.28
C GLY A 168 8.80 5.66 2.82
N HIS A 169 8.00 5.17 3.77
CA HIS A 169 6.66 4.62 3.47
C HIS A 169 5.69 5.67 2.93
N LEU A 170 5.79 6.92 3.38
CA LEU A 170 4.97 8.05 2.89
C LEU A 170 5.47 8.70 1.59
N LEU A 171 6.56 8.25 1.04
CA LEU A 171 7.14 8.76 -0.22
C LEU A 171 7.58 10.25 -0.20
#